data_a5eb4489c87560c2dc48d18e0aed6d7f
#
_entry.id   a5eb4489c87560c2dc48d18e0aed6d7f
#
_cell.length_a   1.000
_cell.length_b   1.000
_cell.length_c   1.000
_cell.angle_alpha   90.00
_cell.angle_beta   90.00
_cell.angle_gamma   90.00
#
_symmetry.space_group_name_H-M   'P 1'
#
loop_
_entity.id
_entity.type
_entity.pdbx_description
1 polymer ?
#
loop_
_entity_poly.entity_id
_entity_poly.type
_entity_poly.pdbx_seq_one_letter_code
_entity_poly.pdbx_strand_id
1 'polypeptide(L)'
;MAQTIQEERWRWLKPIINKEMRLVDVARICPHSVRSLKRWKKMYEQFGMAGLTPKSTEPKTSPNETPIRLKELVIEKRNDTKLCAKKIHWKLKKDGVLVPVSTIGKILKDEGLVKVYRMKKIKYKHLKVERLPGELMEIDVKHVPGPISDHKYYQYTAIDTASRWRHLEIFDEESTHHSVEFLKIVLKQFPYQIKAIKTDNHSTFTNYYVGGNKRSDLSVKTLHALDVYCAQLNIIHYLIDKGKPTQNGKIERSHGEDQRKFYEQNTFTSMADLKSKIVIWNEFYNNLEHCSLDGKTPLEMLELRVWEVPYVFS
;
A
#
# COMPACT_ATOMS: atom_id res chain seq x y z
N MET A 1 -40.21 -16.13 11.93
CA MET A 1 -39.75 -14.82 12.44
C MET A 1 -39.00 -15.08 13.74
N ALA A 2 -37.81 -14.50 13.92
CA ALA A 2 -37.03 -14.65 15.15
C ALA A 2 -37.78 -13.92 16.28
N GLN A 3 -38.09 -14.61 17.37
CA GLN A 3 -38.69 -14.01 18.56
C GLN A 3 -37.73 -12.99 19.18
N THR A 4 -38.22 -11.80 19.52
CA THR A 4 -37.43 -10.83 20.25
C THR A 4 -37.18 -11.30 21.70
N ILE A 5 -36.08 -10.90 22.32
CA ILE A 5 -35.78 -11.25 23.72
C ILE A 5 -36.90 -10.78 24.67
N GLN A 6 -37.57 -9.69 24.33
CA GLN A 6 -38.72 -9.18 25.07
C GLN A 6 -39.93 -10.12 25.01
N GLU A 7 -40.23 -10.65 23.80
CA GLU A 7 -41.33 -11.62 23.58
C GLU A 7 -41.03 -12.94 24.28
N GLU A 8 -39.79 -13.40 24.24
CA GLU A 8 -39.36 -14.61 24.97
C GLU A 8 -39.57 -14.46 26.48
N ARG A 9 -39.11 -13.34 27.08
CA ARG A 9 -39.32 -13.06 28.50
C ARG A 9 -40.79 -12.96 28.88
N TRP A 10 -41.58 -12.33 28.03
CA TRP A 10 -43.03 -12.24 28.20
C TRP A 10 -43.72 -13.61 28.13
N ARG A 11 -43.36 -14.46 27.21
CA ARG A 11 -43.90 -15.82 27.10
C ARG A 11 -43.78 -16.59 28.40
N TRP A 12 -42.66 -16.47 29.13
CA TRP A 12 -42.45 -17.16 30.41
C TRP A 12 -43.09 -16.43 31.59
N LEU A 13 -43.30 -15.13 31.50
CA LEU A 13 -43.88 -14.33 32.57
C LEU A 13 -45.41 -14.30 32.52
N LYS A 14 -46.03 -14.35 31.36
CA LYS A 14 -47.45 -14.27 31.15
C LYS A 14 -48.29 -15.20 32.07
N PRO A 15 -48.01 -16.51 32.19
CA PRO A 15 -48.77 -17.40 33.05
C PRO A 15 -48.60 -17.06 34.53
N ILE A 16 -47.49 -16.45 34.96
CA ILE A 16 -47.26 -16.00 36.34
C ILE A 16 -48.09 -14.75 36.62
N ILE A 17 -48.11 -13.81 35.72
CA ILE A 17 -48.85 -12.54 35.86
C ILE A 17 -50.37 -12.80 35.86
N ASN A 18 -50.84 -13.68 34.97
CA ASN A 18 -52.23 -14.08 34.89
C ASN A 18 -52.68 -14.98 36.07
N LYS A 19 -51.78 -15.37 36.97
CA LYS A 19 -52.03 -16.29 38.08
C LYS A 19 -52.44 -17.71 37.65
N GLU A 20 -52.10 -18.10 36.43
CA GLU A 20 -52.38 -19.44 35.88
C GLU A 20 -51.36 -20.48 36.44
N MET A 21 -50.15 -20.05 36.75
CA MET A 21 -49.10 -20.90 37.29
C MET A 21 -48.29 -20.17 38.37
N ARG A 22 -47.81 -20.95 39.36
CA ARG A 22 -46.87 -20.41 40.35
C ARG A 22 -45.50 -20.25 39.73
N LEU A 23 -44.75 -19.23 40.16
CA LEU A 23 -43.38 -18.93 39.67
C LEU A 23 -42.46 -20.14 39.76
N VAL A 24 -42.59 -20.95 40.81
CA VAL A 24 -41.75 -22.13 41.03
C VAL A 24 -42.04 -23.20 39.96
N ASP A 25 -43.29 -23.36 39.56
CA ASP A 25 -43.72 -24.35 38.56
C ASP A 25 -43.24 -23.93 37.16
N VAL A 26 -43.32 -22.64 36.81
CA VAL A 26 -42.74 -22.11 35.57
C VAL A 26 -41.24 -22.27 35.56
N ALA A 27 -40.57 -22.09 36.69
CA ALA A 27 -39.11 -22.24 36.76
C ALA A 27 -38.61 -23.67 36.55
N ARG A 28 -39.49 -24.69 36.73
CA ARG A 28 -39.13 -26.11 36.43
C ARG A 28 -39.10 -26.43 34.95
N ILE A 29 -39.86 -25.70 34.16
CA ILE A 29 -40.02 -25.94 32.71
C ILE A 29 -39.31 -24.93 31.82
N CYS A 30 -38.98 -23.75 32.39
CA CYS A 30 -38.31 -22.70 31.60
C CYS A 30 -36.78 -22.80 31.73
N PRO A 31 -36.03 -22.40 30.67
CA PRO A 31 -34.56 -22.44 30.67
C PRO A 31 -33.90 -21.38 31.57
N HIS A 32 -34.70 -20.57 32.27
CA HIS A 32 -34.20 -19.47 33.07
C HIS A 32 -34.34 -19.73 34.58
N SER A 33 -33.45 -19.16 35.37
CA SER A 33 -33.44 -19.34 36.82
C SER A 33 -34.63 -18.64 37.52
N VAL A 34 -35.06 -19.16 38.65
CA VAL A 34 -36.05 -18.53 39.55
C VAL A 34 -35.72 -17.06 39.79
N ARG A 35 -34.42 -16.74 39.97
CA ARG A 35 -33.94 -15.37 40.17
C ARG A 35 -34.24 -14.47 38.95
N SER A 36 -34.04 -14.99 37.73
CA SER A 36 -34.36 -14.26 36.53
C SER A 36 -35.84 -13.96 36.40
N LEU A 37 -36.68 -14.97 36.62
CA LEU A 37 -38.16 -14.80 36.61
C LEU A 37 -38.64 -13.76 37.66
N LYS A 38 -38.12 -13.82 38.90
CA LYS A 38 -38.42 -12.82 39.93
C LYS A 38 -38.02 -11.42 39.51
N ARG A 39 -36.85 -11.26 38.92
CA ARG A 39 -36.36 -9.96 38.43
C ARG A 39 -37.24 -9.44 37.30
N TRP A 40 -37.58 -10.27 36.31
CA TRP A 40 -38.44 -9.87 35.21
C TRP A 40 -39.85 -9.51 35.68
N LYS A 41 -40.40 -10.28 36.62
CA LYS A 41 -41.69 -9.99 37.20
C LYS A 41 -41.71 -8.58 37.83
N LYS A 42 -40.71 -8.29 38.68
CA LYS A 42 -40.56 -6.96 39.31
C LYS A 42 -40.44 -5.84 38.28
N MET A 43 -39.62 -6.08 37.19
CA MET A 43 -39.46 -5.07 36.15
C MET A 43 -40.72 -4.87 35.32
N TYR A 44 -41.50 -5.94 35.10
CA TYR A 44 -42.79 -5.84 34.44
C TYR A 44 -43.82 -5.11 35.28
N GLU A 45 -43.87 -5.38 36.58
CA GLU A 45 -44.78 -4.70 37.48
C GLU A 45 -44.51 -3.19 37.58
N GLN A 46 -43.26 -2.78 37.43
CA GLN A 46 -42.84 -1.38 37.44
C GLN A 46 -42.99 -0.65 36.10
N PHE A 47 -42.67 -1.29 35.02
CA PHE A 47 -42.50 -0.65 33.72
C PHE A 47 -43.28 -1.31 32.59
N GLY A 48 -44.12 -2.27 32.88
CA GLY A 48 -44.88 -3.02 31.86
C GLY A 48 -43.94 -3.78 30.89
N MET A 49 -44.39 -3.89 29.64
CA MET A 49 -43.62 -4.55 28.59
C MET A 49 -42.21 -3.92 28.37
N ALA A 50 -42.07 -2.63 28.54
CA ALA A 50 -40.78 -1.95 28.40
C ALA A 50 -39.75 -2.45 29.43
N GLY A 51 -40.18 -2.90 30.61
CA GLY A 51 -39.32 -3.48 31.65
C GLY A 51 -38.70 -4.81 31.27
N LEU A 52 -39.21 -5.49 30.22
CA LEU A 52 -38.70 -6.74 29.73
C LEU A 52 -37.63 -6.57 28.62
N THR A 53 -37.44 -5.36 28.13
CA THR A 53 -36.39 -5.04 27.17
C THR A 53 -35.01 -5.23 27.79
N PRO A 54 -34.07 -5.91 27.15
CA PRO A 54 -32.71 -6.02 27.70
C PRO A 54 -32.07 -4.65 27.79
N LYS A 55 -31.46 -4.34 28.94
CA LYS A 55 -30.64 -3.12 29.09
C LYS A 55 -29.36 -3.29 28.30
N SER A 56 -28.86 -2.21 27.69
CA SER A 56 -27.54 -2.20 27.06
C SER A 56 -26.47 -2.61 28.09
N THR A 57 -25.59 -3.49 27.68
CA THR A 57 -24.40 -3.91 28.44
C THR A 57 -23.17 -3.09 28.09
N GLU A 58 -23.30 -2.12 27.18
CA GLU A 58 -22.20 -1.24 26.81
C GLU A 58 -21.74 -0.40 27.99
N PRO A 59 -20.43 -0.31 28.24
CA PRO A 59 -19.90 0.58 29.26
C PRO A 59 -20.32 2.02 29.01
N LYS A 60 -20.78 2.72 30.02
CA LYS A 60 -21.16 4.13 29.92
C LYS A 60 -19.97 5.07 29.78
N THR A 61 -18.78 4.61 30.12
CA THR A 61 -17.52 5.34 30.02
C THR A 61 -16.45 4.43 29.44
N SER A 62 -15.57 5.01 28.64
CA SER A 62 -14.39 4.32 28.07
C SER A 62 -13.12 5.00 28.58
N PRO A 63 -12.54 4.55 29.74
CA PRO A 63 -11.36 5.19 30.34
C PRO A 63 -10.15 5.24 29.41
N ASN A 64 -10.08 4.31 28.46
CA ASN A 64 -8.99 4.18 27.48
C ASN A 64 -9.33 4.82 26.12
N GLU A 65 -10.33 5.69 26.06
CA GLU A 65 -10.67 6.37 24.82
C GLU A 65 -9.55 7.33 24.42
N THR A 66 -9.18 7.29 23.13
CA THR A 66 -8.17 8.21 22.60
C THR A 66 -8.65 9.65 22.71
N PRO A 67 -7.86 10.56 23.28
CA PRO A 67 -8.22 11.97 23.41
C PRO A 67 -8.62 12.60 22.08
N ILE A 68 -9.65 13.43 22.08
CA ILE A 68 -10.19 14.08 20.87
C ILE A 68 -9.09 14.80 20.09
N ARG A 69 -8.22 15.54 20.77
CA ARG A 69 -7.10 16.25 20.16
C ARG A 69 -6.16 15.34 19.34
N LEU A 70 -5.93 14.10 19.81
CA LEU A 70 -5.12 13.12 19.06
C LEU A 70 -5.87 12.55 17.87
N LYS A 71 -7.20 12.37 17.98
CA LYS A 71 -8.04 11.95 16.85
C LYS A 71 -8.00 13.00 15.75
N GLU A 72 -8.22 14.28 16.09
CA GLU A 72 -8.16 15.40 15.15
C GLU A 72 -6.82 15.51 14.46
N LEU A 73 -5.71 15.41 15.19
CA LEU A 73 -4.36 15.44 14.62
C LEU A 73 -4.12 14.32 13.62
N VAL A 74 -4.61 13.11 13.89
CA VAL A 74 -4.51 11.96 12.97
C VAL A 74 -5.35 12.20 11.71
N ILE A 75 -6.56 12.74 11.85
CA ILE A 75 -7.47 13.05 10.74
C ILE A 75 -6.87 14.15 9.85
N GLU A 76 -6.36 15.22 10.43
CA GLU A 76 -5.68 16.31 9.74
C GLU A 76 -4.49 15.77 8.92
N LYS A 77 -3.54 15.08 9.57
CA LYS A 77 -2.40 14.44 8.88
C LYS A 77 -2.83 13.49 7.75
N ARG A 78 -3.96 12.77 7.93
CA ARG A 78 -4.51 11.90 6.88
C ARG A 78 -5.05 12.69 5.70
N ASN A 79 -5.77 13.79 5.96
CA ASN A 79 -6.37 14.62 4.93
C ASN A 79 -5.31 15.36 4.10
N ASP A 80 -4.29 15.87 4.75
CA ASP A 80 -3.21 16.62 4.11
C ASP A 80 -2.30 15.71 3.27
N THR A 81 -1.93 14.54 3.85
CA THR A 81 -0.88 13.72 3.25
C THR A 81 -1.40 12.50 2.51
N LYS A 82 -2.67 12.10 2.70
CA LYS A 82 -3.28 10.87 2.18
C LYS A 82 -2.50 9.57 2.53
N LEU A 83 -1.63 9.62 3.54
CA LEU A 83 -0.76 8.52 3.95
C LEU A 83 -1.52 7.44 4.73
N CYS A 84 -1.02 6.20 4.72
CA CYS A 84 -1.55 5.10 5.51
C CYS A 84 -1.19 5.23 7.01
N ALA A 85 -1.90 4.49 7.88
CA ALA A 85 -1.71 4.57 9.33
C ALA A 85 -0.25 4.39 9.78
N LYS A 86 0.51 3.48 9.14
CA LYS A 86 1.91 3.22 9.47
C LYS A 86 2.81 4.44 9.15
N LYS A 87 2.60 5.09 8.00
CA LYS A 87 3.32 6.30 7.63
C LYS A 87 2.94 7.51 8.48
N ILE A 88 1.66 7.63 8.85
CA ILE A 88 1.19 8.67 9.79
C ILE A 88 1.85 8.48 11.16
N HIS A 89 1.94 7.24 11.65
CA HIS A 89 2.63 6.94 12.91
C HIS A 89 4.08 7.45 12.89
N TRP A 90 4.83 7.16 11.84
CA TRP A 90 6.23 7.61 11.74
C TRP A 90 6.37 9.14 11.66
N LYS A 91 5.47 9.81 10.93
CA LYS A 91 5.46 11.28 10.88
C LYS A 91 5.15 11.88 12.25
N LEU A 92 4.10 11.39 12.93
CA LEU A 92 3.77 11.84 14.28
C LEU A 92 4.89 11.57 15.27
N LYS A 93 5.59 10.43 15.14
CA LYS A 93 6.76 10.11 15.97
C LYS A 93 7.91 11.10 15.74
N LYS A 94 8.17 11.51 14.50
CA LYS A 94 9.15 12.57 14.17
C LYS A 94 8.73 13.93 14.77
N ASP A 95 7.43 14.21 14.80
CA ASP A 95 6.85 15.41 15.42
C ASP A 95 6.77 15.32 16.96
N GLY A 96 7.33 14.26 17.58
CA GLY A 96 7.35 14.03 19.03
C GLY A 96 6.04 13.46 19.60
N VAL A 97 5.06 13.09 18.77
CA VAL A 97 3.78 12.53 19.19
C VAL A 97 3.72 11.04 18.94
N LEU A 98 3.67 10.25 20.03
CA LEU A 98 3.64 8.80 19.94
C LEU A 98 2.20 8.26 19.98
N VAL A 99 1.66 7.85 18.83
CA VAL A 99 0.35 7.18 18.71
C VAL A 99 0.56 5.81 18.06
N PRO A 100 0.09 4.71 18.69
CA PRO A 100 0.22 3.37 18.10
C PRO A 100 -0.44 3.24 16.73
N VAL A 101 0.15 2.46 15.82
CA VAL A 101 -0.39 2.24 14.46
C VAL A 101 -1.80 1.67 14.49
N SER A 102 -2.09 0.77 15.46
CA SER A 102 -3.43 0.20 15.67
C SER A 102 -4.47 1.25 16.02
N THR A 103 -4.12 2.19 16.89
CA THR A 103 -4.99 3.31 17.29
C THR A 103 -5.27 4.23 16.11
N ILE A 104 -4.22 4.59 15.33
CA ILE A 104 -4.38 5.38 14.10
C ILE A 104 -5.28 4.63 13.12
N GLY A 105 -5.05 3.33 12.90
CA GLY A 105 -5.86 2.51 12.03
C GLY A 105 -7.33 2.45 12.42
N LYS A 106 -7.62 2.38 13.73
CA LYS A 106 -8.99 2.42 14.28
C LYS A 106 -9.64 3.78 14.00
N ILE A 107 -8.97 4.88 14.33
CA ILE A 107 -9.49 6.25 14.08
C ILE A 107 -9.82 6.41 12.59
N LEU A 108 -8.89 6.07 11.69
CA LEU A 108 -9.11 6.20 10.24
C LEU A 108 -10.27 5.34 9.72
N LYS A 109 -10.51 4.19 10.34
CA LYS A 109 -11.63 3.30 9.99
C LYS A 109 -12.95 3.87 10.48
N ASP A 110 -13.00 4.32 11.72
CA ASP A 110 -14.21 4.87 12.36
C ASP A 110 -14.67 6.15 11.63
N GLU A 111 -13.71 6.94 11.11
CA GLU A 111 -13.97 8.15 10.30
C GLU A 111 -14.17 7.87 8.80
N GLY A 112 -14.24 6.59 8.37
CA GLY A 112 -14.46 6.23 6.97
C GLY A 112 -13.30 6.60 6.01
N LEU A 113 -12.12 6.96 6.55
CA LEU A 113 -10.95 7.38 5.79
C LEU A 113 -10.10 6.22 5.23
N VAL A 114 -10.58 4.99 5.39
CA VAL A 114 -9.91 3.77 4.89
C VAL A 114 -10.71 3.19 3.72
N LYS A 115 -10.08 3.07 2.54
CA LYS A 115 -10.67 2.33 1.44
C LYS A 115 -10.68 0.84 1.76
N VAL A 116 -11.86 0.22 1.70
CA VAL A 116 -11.98 -1.23 1.87
C VAL A 116 -11.56 -1.92 0.57
N TYR A 117 -10.38 -2.56 0.59
CA TYR A 117 -9.96 -3.41 -0.52
C TYR A 117 -10.29 -4.86 -0.21
N ARG A 118 -10.85 -5.59 -1.20
CA ARG A 118 -10.95 -7.06 -1.09
C ARG A 118 -9.55 -7.65 -1.03
N MET A 119 -9.20 -8.29 0.08
CA MET A 119 -7.95 -9.03 0.18
C MET A 119 -7.97 -10.23 -0.77
N LYS A 120 -7.08 -10.25 -1.76
CA LYS A 120 -6.79 -11.48 -2.51
C LYS A 120 -5.95 -12.39 -1.61
N LYS A 121 -6.38 -13.65 -1.44
CA LYS A 121 -5.53 -14.66 -0.77
C LYS A 121 -4.25 -14.86 -1.58
N ILE A 122 -3.12 -14.45 -1.01
CA ILE A 122 -1.80 -14.66 -1.62
C ILE A 122 -1.43 -16.11 -1.40
N LYS A 123 -1.36 -16.91 -2.48
CA LYS A 123 -1.00 -18.34 -2.43
C LYS A 123 0.52 -18.59 -2.46
N TYR A 124 1.34 -17.55 -2.66
CA TYR A 124 2.77 -17.70 -2.84
C TYR A 124 3.55 -17.02 -1.72
N LYS A 125 4.51 -17.76 -1.15
CA LYS A 125 5.49 -17.22 -0.21
C LYS A 125 6.66 -16.69 -1.05
N HIS A 126 6.74 -15.37 -1.20
CA HIS A 126 7.89 -14.75 -1.85
C HIS A 126 9.10 -14.83 -0.90
N LEU A 127 10.16 -15.45 -1.36
CA LEU A 127 11.45 -15.37 -0.67
C LEU A 127 11.99 -13.95 -0.86
N LYS A 128 12.19 -13.25 0.23
CA LYS A 128 12.82 -11.92 0.24
C LYS A 128 14.33 -12.13 0.20
N VAL A 129 14.93 -11.89 -0.96
CA VAL A 129 16.39 -11.86 -1.08
C VAL A 129 16.87 -10.49 -0.61
N GLU A 130 17.74 -10.47 0.39
CA GLU A 130 18.43 -9.25 0.81
C GLU A 130 19.47 -8.88 -0.23
N ARG A 131 19.50 -7.60 -0.58
CA ARG A 131 20.43 -7.04 -1.57
C ARG A 131 21.01 -5.74 -1.02
N LEU A 132 22.20 -5.45 -1.48
CA LEU A 132 22.83 -4.14 -1.27
C LEU A 132 22.37 -3.16 -2.35
N PRO A 133 22.38 -1.84 -2.07
CA PRO A 133 22.12 -0.83 -3.09
C PRO A 133 23.06 -1.00 -4.29
N GLY A 134 22.51 -0.89 -5.50
CA GLY A 134 23.24 -1.09 -6.75
C GLY A 134 23.38 -2.54 -7.22
N GLU A 135 23.06 -3.54 -6.40
CA GLU A 135 23.16 -4.94 -6.85
C GLU A 135 22.14 -5.28 -7.95
N LEU A 136 20.97 -4.72 -7.91
CA LEU A 136 19.95 -4.88 -8.94
C LEU A 136 19.03 -3.69 -9.03
N MET A 137 18.94 -3.07 -10.19
CA MET A 137 18.01 -2.01 -10.51
C MET A 137 16.96 -2.51 -11.49
N GLU A 138 15.69 -2.30 -11.20
CA GLU A 138 14.58 -2.54 -12.14
C GLU A 138 14.40 -1.30 -13.01
N ILE A 139 14.29 -1.48 -14.33
CA ILE A 139 14.04 -0.40 -15.30
C ILE A 139 12.82 -0.77 -16.13
N ASP A 140 11.94 0.19 -16.36
CA ASP A 140 10.71 0.00 -17.13
C ASP A 140 10.24 1.32 -17.73
N VAL A 141 9.39 1.24 -18.77
CA VAL A 141 8.76 2.40 -19.41
C VAL A 141 7.26 2.36 -19.21
N LYS A 142 6.70 3.50 -18.93
CA LYS A 142 5.27 3.68 -18.79
C LYS A 142 4.80 4.82 -19.70
N HIS A 143 3.68 4.63 -20.38
CA HIS A 143 3.00 5.74 -21.04
C HIS A 143 2.52 6.76 -20.03
N VAL A 144 2.79 8.03 -20.29
CA VAL A 144 2.18 9.14 -19.55
C VAL A 144 0.68 9.17 -19.86
N PRO A 145 -0.20 9.25 -18.84
CA PRO A 145 -1.64 9.26 -19.06
C PRO A 145 -2.13 10.46 -19.85
N GLY A 146 -2.76 10.20 -20.98
CA GLY A 146 -3.30 11.20 -21.87
C GLY A 146 -2.24 11.93 -22.73
N PRO A 147 -2.65 12.56 -23.82
CA PRO A 147 -1.79 13.45 -24.58
C PRO A 147 -1.63 14.78 -23.82
N ILE A 148 -0.46 15.39 -23.94
CA ILE A 148 -0.17 16.76 -23.48
C ILE A 148 0.16 17.56 -24.73
N SER A 149 -0.65 18.59 -25.06
CA SER A 149 -0.53 19.37 -26.30
C SER A 149 -0.48 18.47 -27.54
N ASP A 150 -1.40 17.48 -27.63
CA ASP A 150 -1.53 16.48 -28.71
C ASP A 150 -0.33 15.53 -28.88
N HIS A 151 0.64 15.56 -27.98
CA HIS A 151 1.77 14.65 -27.98
C HIS A 151 1.67 13.60 -26.88
N LYS A 152 2.13 12.37 -27.18
CA LYS A 152 2.31 11.28 -26.20
C LYS A 152 3.73 11.32 -25.64
N TYR A 153 3.83 11.10 -24.34
CA TYR A 153 5.12 11.06 -23.65
C TYR A 153 5.28 9.75 -22.90
N TYR A 154 6.52 9.41 -22.60
CA TYR A 154 6.92 8.16 -21.99
C TYR A 154 7.75 8.42 -20.74
N GLN A 155 7.31 7.84 -19.63
CA GLN A 155 8.04 7.88 -18.38
C GLN A 155 8.96 6.67 -18.29
N TYR A 156 10.26 6.90 -18.32
CA TYR A 156 11.26 5.91 -17.98
C TYR A 156 11.49 5.92 -16.47
N THR A 157 11.54 4.77 -15.87
CA THR A 157 11.64 4.58 -14.42
C THR A 157 12.78 3.63 -14.11
N ALA A 158 13.66 4.00 -13.20
CA ALA A 158 14.63 3.12 -12.58
C ALA A 158 14.39 3.07 -11.07
N ILE A 159 14.40 1.87 -10.49
CA ILE A 159 14.25 1.68 -9.06
C ILE A 159 15.27 0.67 -8.51
N ASP A 160 16.06 1.08 -7.54
CA ASP A 160 16.95 0.16 -6.84
C ASP A 160 16.16 -0.81 -5.96
N THR A 161 16.46 -2.10 -6.10
CA THR A 161 15.67 -3.13 -5.44
C THR A 161 15.91 -3.23 -3.95
N ALA A 162 17.02 -2.71 -3.44
CA ALA A 162 17.40 -2.70 -2.04
C ALA A 162 16.85 -1.46 -1.33
N SER A 163 17.33 -0.28 -1.72
CA SER A 163 17.00 1.01 -1.09
C SER A 163 15.64 1.56 -1.47
N ARG A 164 15.06 1.12 -2.60
CA ARG A 164 13.89 1.75 -3.23
C ARG A 164 14.16 3.15 -3.79
N TRP A 165 15.42 3.59 -3.82
CA TRP A 165 15.77 4.80 -4.53
C TRP A 165 15.25 4.74 -5.96
N ARG A 166 14.70 5.85 -6.43
CA ARG A 166 14.02 5.90 -7.73
C ARG A 166 14.43 7.13 -8.49
N HIS A 167 14.54 6.97 -9.81
CA HIS A 167 14.65 8.08 -10.75
C HIS A 167 13.63 7.91 -11.87
N LEU A 168 12.96 9.01 -12.22
CA LEU A 168 12.03 9.13 -13.34
C LEU A 168 12.55 10.16 -14.34
N GLU A 169 12.41 9.86 -15.62
CA GLU A 169 12.70 10.81 -16.70
C GLU A 169 11.61 10.72 -17.78
N ILE A 170 11.31 11.83 -18.43
CA ILE A 170 10.30 11.91 -19.50
C ILE A 170 10.96 12.07 -20.85
N PHE A 171 10.54 11.24 -21.79
CA PHE A 171 10.94 11.30 -23.19
C PHE A 171 9.72 11.41 -24.10
N ASP A 172 9.93 11.90 -25.30
CA ASP A 172 8.92 12.08 -26.34
C ASP A 172 8.64 10.79 -27.13
N GLU A 173 9.54 9.82 -27.07
CA GLU A 173 9.36 8.52 -27.70
C GLU A 173 9.88 7.35 -26.84
N GLU A 174 9.35 6.18 -27.10
CA GLU A 174 9.84 4.94 -26.55
C GLU A 174 10.81 4.29 -27.53
N SER A 175 12.11 4.45 -27.29
CA SER A 175 13.16 4.01 -28.20
C SER A 175 14.36 3.38 -27.50
N THR A 176 15.10 2.55 -28.24
CA THR A 176 16.38 1.99 -27.80
C THR A 176 17.38 3.10 -27.43
N HIS A 177 17.37 4.21 -28.18
CA HIS A 177 18.24 5.36 -27.93
C HIS A 177 17.96 5.94 -26.55
N HIS A 178 16.70 6.21 -26.23
CA HIS A 178 16.30 6.76 -24.94
C HIS A 178 16.52 5.78 -23.79
N SER A 179 16.49 4.47 -24.01
CA SER A 179 16.87 3.49 -22.98
C SER A 179 18.34 3.63 -22.57
N VAL A 180 19.24 3.84 -23.52
CA VAL A 180 20.67 4.07 -23.25
C VAL A 180 20.89 5.42 -22.60
N GLU A 181 20.24 6.49 -23.09
CA GLU A 181 20.33 7.82 -22.50
C GLU A 181 19.81 7.83 -21.07
N PHE A 182 18.68 7.20 -20.81
CA PHE A 182 18.12 7.07 -19.48
C PHE A 182 19.08 6.36 -18.53
N LEU A 183 19.69 5.23 -18.96
CA LEU A 183 20.68 4.55 -18.14
C LEU A 183 21.90 5.42 -17.83
N LYS A 184 22.36 6.25 -18.77
CA LYS A 184 23.43 7.24 -18.53
C LYS A 184 23.05 8.26 -17.46
N ILE A 185 21.80 8.74 -17.48
CA ILE A 185 21.29 9.68 -16.47
C ILE A 185 21.26 8.98 -15.10
N VAL A 186 20.72 7.77 -15.05
CA VAL A 186 20.63 6.98 -13.81
C VAL A 186 21.99 6.74 -13.20
N LEU A 187 23.00 6.37 -14.02
CA LEU A 187 24.40 6.17 -13.57
C LEU A 187 25.05 7.43 -12.99
N LYS A 188 24.62 8.62 -13.42
CA LYS A 188 25.09 9.89 -12.86
C LYS A 188 24.41 10.27 -11.55
N GLN A 189 23.13 9.86 -11.39
CA GLN A 189 22.31 10.24 -10.25
C GLN A 189 22.41 9.26 -9.08
N PHE A 190 22.67 7.99 -9.37
CA PHE A 190 22.76 6.95 -8.35
C PHE A 190 24.17 6.92 -7.74
N PRO A 191 24.30 6.97 -6.39
CA PRO A 191 25.60 7.17 -5.75
C PRO A 191 26.48 5.92 -5.69
N TYR A 192 25.98 4.76 -6.09
CA TYR A 192 26.74 3.50 -6.04
C TYR A 192 26.92 2.89 -7.42
N GLN A 193 27.88 1.98 -7.55
CA GLN A 193 28.04 1.19 -8.75
C GLN A 193 26.84 0.28 -8.97
N ILE A 194 26.27 0.30 -10.18
CA ILE A 194 25.19 -0.59 -10.58
C ILE A 194 25.81 -1.87 -11.13
N LYS A 195 25.57 -3.02 -10.45
CA LYS A 195 26.07 -4.33 -10.88
C LYS A 195 25.18 -4.98 -11.92
N ALA A 196 23.85 -4.79 -11.79
CA ALA A 196 22.90 -5.38 -12.71
C ALA A 196 21.67 -4.51 -12.90
N ILE A 197 21.12 -4.54 -14.10
CA ILE A 197 19.79 -4.01 -14.39
C ILE A 197 18.84 -5.14 -14.77
N LYS A 198 17.55 -4.95 -14.58
CA LYS A 198 16.50 -5.86 -14.99
C LYS A 198 15.37 -5.10 -15.68
N THR A 199 15.03 -5.53 -16.90
CA THR A 199 13.96 -4.94 -17.70
C THR A 199 12.92 -6.00 -18.07
N ASP A 200 11.81 -5.55 -18.63
CA ASP A 200 10.90 -6.44 -19.35
C ASP A 200 11.47 -6.83 -20.72
N ASN A 201 10.67 -7.58 -21.51
CA ASN A 201 11.06 -8.09 -22.82
C ASN A 201 10.61 -7.18 -23.97
N HIS A 202 10.34 -5.90 -23.70
CA HIS A 202 9.92 -4.97 -24.73
C HIS A 202 11.09 -4.62 -25.68
N SER A 203 10.75 -4.28 -26.92
CA SER A 203 11.74 -3.96 -27.99
C SER A 203 12.64 -2.76 -27.66
N THR A 204 12.20 -1.91 -26.76
CA THR A 204 12.96 -0.78 -26.23
C THR A 204 14.20 -1.20 -25.44
N PHE A 205 14.18 -2.41 -24.88
CA PHE A 205 15.25 -2.94 -24.03
C PHE A 205 15.98 -4.14 -24.63
N THR A 206 15.37 -4.88 -25.55
CA THR A 206 15.97 -6.10 -26.08
C THR A 206 15.52 -6.43 -27.50
N ASN A 207 16.40 -7.05 -28.27
CA ASN A 207 16.08 -7.65 -29.56
C ASN A 207 15.70 -9.14 -29.46
N TYR A 208 15.73 -9.71 -28.26
CA TYR A 208 15.60 -11.16 -28.07
C TYR A 208 14.22 -11.70 -28.48
N TYR A 209 13.16 -10.93 -28.28
CA TYR A 209 11.78 -11.33 -28.56
C TYR A 209 11.14 -10.56 -29.72
N VAL A 210 11.90 -9.68 -30.38
CA VAL A 210 11.39 -8.88 -31.50
C VAL A 210 11.45 -9.65 -32.78
N GLY A 211 10.32 -9.91 -33.38
CA GLY A 211 10.19 -10.42 -34.74
C GLY A 211 9.72 -11.85 -34.84
N GLY A 212 8.41 -12.01 -34.73
CA GLY A 212 7.73 -13.12 -35.43
C GLY A 212 7.96 -12.96 -36.93
N ASN A 213 8.44 -13.99 -37.57
CA ASN A 213 8.28 -14.35 -38.99
C ASN A 213 8.92 -13.49 -40.11
N LYS A 214 9.77 -12.51 -39.86
CA LYS A 214 10.37 -11.74 -40.99
C LYS A 214 11.89 -11.68 -41.05
N ARG A 215 12.63 -12.36 -40.17
CA ARG A 215 14.06 -12.52 -40.35
C ARG A 215 14.39 -13.96 -40.78
N SER A 216 14.82 -14.09 -41.98
CA SER A 216 15.22 -15.36 -42.62
C SER A 216 16.50 -15.97 -42.04
N ASP A 217 17.14 -15.35 -41.07
CA ASP A 217 18.36 -15.86 -40.45
C ASP A 217 18.33 -15.67 -38.93
N LEU A 218 17.94 -16.73 -38.21
CA LEU A 218 17.96 -16.84 -36.76
C LEU A 218 19.37 -17.02 -36.16
N SER A 219 20.38 -17.18 -37.02
CA SER A 219 21.76 -17.49 -36.64
C SER A 219 22.54 -16.24 -36.17
N VAL A 220 22.12 -15.04 -36.55
CA VAL A 220 22.79 -13.79 -36.16
C VAL A 220 21.92 -13.05 -35.15
N LYS A 221 22.22 -13.22 -33.85
CA LYS A 221 21.65 -12.38 -32.79
C LYS A 221 22.15 -10.96 -32.97
N THR A 222 21.30 -10.05 -33.41
CA THR A 222 21.60 -8.61 -33.38
C THR A 222 21.62 -8.17 -31.91
N LEU A 223 22.78 -7.70 -31.44
CA LEU A 223 22.92 -7.14 -30.10
C LEU A 223 22.08 -5.87 -29.99
N HIS A 224 21.37 -5.72 -28.90
CA HIS A 224 20.65 -4.51 -28.60
C HIS A 224 21.63 -3.44 -28.05
N ALA A 225 21.45 -2.16 -28.40
CA ALA A 225 22.37 -1.11 -27.96
C ALA A 225 22.48 -1.00 -26.43
N LEU A 226 21.40 -1.28 -25.70
CA LEU A 226 21.43 -1.32 -24.24
C LEU A 226 22.31 -2.46 -23.73
N ASP A 227 22.25 -3.66 -24.34
CA ASP A 227 23.12 -4.79 -23.97
C ASP A 227 24.60 -4.46 -24.21
N VAL A 228 24.91 -3.83 -25.35
CA VAL A 228 26.27 -3.39 -25.67
C VAL A 228 26.77 -2.37 -24.65
N TYR A 229 25.93 -1.39 -24.33
CA TYR A 229 26.29 -0.36 -23.37
C TYR A 229 26.49 -0.93 -21.94
N CYS A 230 25.62 -1.83 -21.51
CA CYS A 230 25.76 -2.54 -20.24
C CYS A 230 27.07 -3.35 -20.19
N ALA A 231 27.37 -4.09 -21.27
CA ALA A 231 28.60 -4.89 -21.36
C ALA A 231 29.88 -4.02 -21.28
N GLN A 232 29.90 -2.83 -21.89
CA GLN A 232 31.01 -1.89 -21.79
C GLN A 232 31.27 -1.42 -20.36
N LEU A 233 30.23 -1.38 -19.53
CA LEU A 233 30.27 -0.93 -18.13
C LEU A 233 30.33 -2.09 -17.12
N ASN A 234 30.47 -3.34 -17.60
CA ASN A 234 30.40 -4.55 -16.77
C ASN A 234 29.09 -4.65 -15.95
N ILE A 235 27.97 -4.14 -16.50
CA ILE A 235 26.63 -4.25 -15.92
C ILE A 235 25.93 -5.48 -16.54
N ILE A 236 25.38 -6.34 -15.70
CA ILE A 236 24.62 -7.50 -16.16
C ILE A 236 23.20 -7.06 -16.49
N HIS A 237 22.74 -7.31 -17.71
CA HIS A 237 21.35 -7.06 -18.09
C HIS A 237 20.52 -8.34 -18.02
N TYR A 238 19.55 -8.35 -17.09
CA TYR A 238 18.57 -9.44 -16.92
C TYR A 238 17.24 -9.09 -17.59
N LEU A 239 16.66 -10.06 -18.27
CA LEU A 239 15.29 -9.99 -18.76
C LEU A 239 14.37 -10.78 -17.81
N ILE A 240 13.13 -10.32 -17.62
CA ILE A 240 12.13 -11.12 -16.92
C ILE A 240 11.72 -12.33 -17.77
N ASP A 241 11.28 -13.40 -17.12
CA ASP A 241 10.73 -14.55 -17.83
C ASP A 241 9.49 -14.15 -18.64
N LYS A 242 9.32 -14.73 -19.85
CA LYS A 242 8.15 -14.47 -20.66
C LYS A 242 6.84 -14.78 -19.91
N GLY A 243 5.93 -13.82 -19.87
CA GLY A 243 4.64 -13.97 -19.20
C GLY A 243 4.69 -13.92 -17.67
N LYS A 244 5.79 -13.49 -17.07
CA LYS A 244 5.92 -13.34 -15.61
C LYS A 244 6.16 -11.87 -15.18
N PRO A 245 5.20 -10.96 -15.39
CA PRO A 245 5.34 -9.55 -15.04
C PRO A 245 5.62 -9.35 -13.53
N THR A 246 5.16 -10.25 -12.67
CA THR A 246 5.39 -10.20 -11.23
C THR A 246 6.88 -10.14 -10.82
N GLN A 247 7.80 -10.48 -11.74
CA GLN A 247 9.24 -10.35 -11.51
C GLN A 247 9.70 -8.89 -11.48
N ASN A 248 8.91 -7.94 -12.06
CA ASN A 248 9.13 -6.48 -11.99
C ASN A 248 8.20 -5.80 -10.99
N GLY A 249 7.74 -6.52 -9.97
CA GLY A 249 6.71 -6.05 -9.05
C GLY A 249 7.04 -4.80 -8.24
N LYS A 250 8.32 -4.40 -8.14
CA LYS A 250 8.71 -3.18 -7.42
C LYS A 250 8.42 -1.96 -8.27
N ILE A 251 8.82 -2.00 -9.53
CA ILE A 251 8.60 -0.91 -10.48
C ILE A 251 7.12 -0.79 -10.84
N GLU A 252 6.39 -1.91 -11.03
CA GLU A 252 4.94 -1.91 -11.26
C GLU A 252 4.17 -1.23 -10.11
N ARG A 253 4.58 -1.49 -8.86
CA ARG A 253 4.00 -0.82 -7.69
C ARG A 253 4.29 0.68 -7.70
N SER A 254 5.51 1.08 -8.08
CA SER A 254 5.89 2.48 -8.24
C SER A 254 5.01 3.16 -9.29
N HIS A 255 4.83 2.55 -10.46
CA HIS A 255 3.95 3.05 -11.52
C HIS A 255 2.50 3.22 -11.04
N GLY A 256 1.99 2.30 -10.22
CA GLY A 256 0.67 2.42 -9.60
C GLY A 256 0.58 3.57 -8.58
N GLU A 257 1.67 3.91 -7.88
CA GLU A 257 1.73 5.09 -7.02
C GLU A 257 1.79 6.37 -7.83
N ASP A 258 2.61 6.42 -8.89
CA ASP A 258 2.71 7.55 -9.81
C ASP A 258 1.34 7.87 -10.42
N GLN A 259 0.61 6.85 -10.88
CA GLN A 259 -0.72 7.03 -11.45
C GLN A 259 -1.65 7.75 -10.46
N ARG A 260 -1.78 7.24 -9.24
CA ARG A 260 -2.76 7.73 -8.25
C ARG A 260 -2.36 9.02 -7.55
N LYS A 261 -1.05 9.24 -7.34
CA LYS A 261 -0.57 10.32 -6.48
C LYS A 261 0.05 11.47 -7.24
N PHE A 262 0.45 11.23 -8.49
CA PHE A 262 1.05 12.24 -9.33
C PHE A 262 0.17 12.55 -10.53
N TYR A 263 -0.07 11.59 -11.42
CA TYR A 263 -0.82 11.87 -12.65
C TYR A 263 -2.28 12.22 -12.43
N GLU A 264 -2.99 11.52 -11.54
CA GLU A 264 -4.41 11.81 -11.23
C GLU A 264 -4.60 13.08 -10.38
N GLN A 265 -3.54 13.63 -9.81
CA GLN A 265 -3.59 14.80 -8.95
C GLN A 265 -3.07 16.08 -9.64
N ASN A 266 -2.51 15.97 -10.82
CA ASN A 266 -1.90 17.09 -11.54
C ASN A 266 -2.42 17.18 -12.97
N THR A 267 -2.48 18.40 -13.50
CA THR A 267 -2.66 18.70 -14.92
C THR A 267 -1.33 19.16 -15.50
N PHE A 268 -1.09 18.89 -16.77
CA PHE A 268 0.16 19.23 -17.45
C PHE A 268 -0.12 20.02 -18.72
N THR A 269 0.57 21.14 -18.88
CA THR A 269 0.36 22.04 -20.01
C THR A 269 1.39 21.86 -21.12
N SER A 270 2.56 21.31 -20.79
CA SER A 270 3.66 21.07 -21.74
C SER A 270 4.61 20.01 -21.22
N MET A 271 5.52 19.52 -22.07
CA MET A 271 6.62 18.63 -21.66
C MET A 271 7.51 19.27 -20.59
N ALA A 272 7.79 20.57 -20.71
CA ALA A 272 8.61 21.29 -19.74
C ALA A 272 7.93 21.36 -18.36
N ASP A 273 6.61 21.61 -18.32
CA ASP A 273 5.81 21.59 -17.10
C ASP A 273 5.79 20.19 -16.48
N LEU A 274 5.60 19.14 -17.29
CA LEU A 274 5.66 17.75 -16.81
C LEU A 274 7.04 17.43 -16.23
N LYS A 275 8.13 17.77 -16.92
CA LYS A 275 9.51 17.51 -16.44
C LYS A 275 9.81 18.24 -15.13
N SER A 276 9.40 19.50 -14.99
CA SER A 276 9.59 20.23 -13.75
C SER A 276 8.86 19.60 -12.56
N LYS A 277 7.63 19.13 -12.76
CA LYS A 277 6.84 18.43 -11.73
C LYS A 277 7.40 17.04 -11.42
N ILE A 278 7.95 16.33 -12.41
CA ILE A 278 8.61 15.03 -12.20
C ILE A 278 9.85 15.16 -11.31
N VAL A 279 10.64 16.22 -11.45
CA VAL A 279 11.80 16.45 -10.57
C VAL A 279 11.35 16.56 -9.11
N ILE A 280 10.34 17.37 -8.85
CA ILE A 280 9.77 17.53 -7.50
C ILE A 280 9.18 16.20 -6.99
N TRP A 281 8.52 15.45 -7.87
CA TRP A 281 7.95 14.15 -7.53
C TRP A 281 9.02 13.09 -7.22
N ASN A 282 10.14 13.09 -7.94
CA ASN A 282 11.30 12.24 -7.64
C ASN A 282 11.87 12.55 -6.26
N GLU A 283 12.09 13.83 -5.97
CA GLU A 283 12.59 14.27 -4.68
C GLU A 283 11.64 13.89 -3.54
N PHE A 284 10.35 14.16 -3.71
CA PHE A 284 9.32 13.77 -2.74
C PHE A 284 9.32 12.26 -2.47
N TYR A 285 9.37 11.43 -3.53
CA TYR A 285 9.35 9.97 -3.38
C TYR A 285 10.58 9.46 -2.62
N ASN A 286 11.77 9.96 -2.95
CA ASN A 286 13.02 9.52 -2.34
C ASN A 286 13.17 9.99 -0.88
N ASN A 287 12.44 11.01 -0.48
CA ASN A 287 12.34 11.50 0.91
C ASN A 287 11.11 11.01 1.67
N LEU A 288 10.29 10.12 1.08
CA LEU A 288 9.09 9.59 1.72
C LEU A 288 9.39 8.27 2.43
N GLU A 289 8.88 8.10 3.64
CA GLU A 289 8.99 6.86 4.40
C GLU A 289 8.27 5.69 3.69
N HIS A 290 8.96 4.57 3.51
CA HIS A 290 8.41 3.38 2.86
C HIS A 290 8.09 2.27 3.85
N CYS A 291 6.89 1.67 3.72
CA CYS A 291 6.48 0.53 4.55
C CYS A 291 7.38 -0.70 4.38
N SER A 292 7.99 -0.88 3.19
CA SER A 292 8.92 -1.97 2.90
C SER A 292 10.32 -1.75 3.44
N LEU A 293 10.63 -0.54 3.91
CA LEU A 293 11.90 -0.12 4.52
C LEU A 293 11.74 0.17 6.02
N ASP A 294 10.66 -0.30 6.63
CA ASP A 294 10.34 -0.12 8.05
C ASP A 294 10.35 1.34 8.52
N GLY A 295 9.88 2.23 7.63
CA GLY A 295 9.76 3.65 7.92
C GLY A 295 10.94 4.50 7.53
N LYS A 296 11.96 3.91 6.95
CA LYS A 296 13.06 4.67 6.37
C LYS A 296 12.70 5.19 4.99
N THR A 297 13.33 6.28 4.60
CA THR A 297 13.25 6.80 3.24
C THR A 297 14.25 6.08 2.33
N PRO A 298 14.06 6.09 1.01
CA PRO A 298 15.06 5.59 0.08
C PRO A 298 16.43 6.22 0.26
N LEU A 299 16.52 7.52 0.53
CA LEU A 299 17.81 8.21 0.78
C LEU A 299 18.46 7.77 2.09
N GLU A 300 17.70 7.69 3.20
CA GLU A 300 18.22 7.14 4.46
C GLU A 300 18.74 5.70 4.28
N MET A 301 18.12 4.89 3.41
CA MET A 301 18.62 3.54 3.12
C MET A 301 19.93 3.52 2.34
N LEU A 302 20.15 4.51 1.48
CA LEU A 302 21.46 4.66 0.81
C LEU A 302 22.55 5.05 1.82
N GLU A 303 22.28 6.01 2.69
CA GLU A 303 23.25 6.50 3.70
C GLU A 303 23.67 5.40 4.69
N LEU A 304 22.70 4.61 5.20
CA LEU A 304 22.98 3.56 6.18
C LEU A 304 23.94 2.48 5.66
N ARG A 305 23.97 2.24 4.36
CA ARG A 305 24.83 1.22 3.73
C ARG A 305 26.22 1.71 3.38
N VAL A 306 26.49 3.01 3.47
CA VAL A 306 27.86 3.56 3.32
C VAL A 306 28.79 2.97 4.40
N TRP A 307 28.29 2.71 5.60
CA TRP A 307 29.07 2.20 6.71
C TRP A 307 29.32 0.69 6.70
N GLU A 308 28.54 -0.08 5.90
CA GLU A 308 28.65 -1.55 5.83
C GLU A 308 29.55 -2.06 4.68
N VAL A 309 29.93 -1.21 3.73
CA VAL A 309 30.83 -1.57 2.63
C VAL A 309 32.24 -1.05 2.96
N PRO A 310 33.25 -1.93 3.18
CA PRO A 310 34.62 -1.45 3.32
C PRO A 310 35.00 -0.72 2.05
N TYR A 311 35.46 0.52 2.20
CA TYR A 311 36.08 1.30 1.12
C TYR A 311 37.23 0.50 0.55
N VAL A 312 37.08 -0.11 -0.60
CA VAL A 312 38.18 -0.61 -1.40
C VAL A 312 38.67 0.57 -2.23
N PHE A 313 39.56 1.35 -1.68
CA PHE A 313 40.36 2.25 -2.48
C PHE A 313 41.34 1.41 -3.31
N SER A 314 41.21 1.43 -4.59
CA SER A 314 42.26 1.05 -5.54
C SER A 314 42.52 2.19 -6.49
#